data_3fc0f4165499edf459bfd927dbecd33a
#
_entry.id   3fc0f4165499edf459bfd927dbecd33a
#
_cell.length_a   1.000
_cell.length_b   1.000
_cell.length_c   1.000
_cell.angle_alpha   90.00
_cell.angle_beta   90.00
_cell.angle_gamma   90.00
#
_symmetry.space_group_name_H-M   'P 1'
#
loop_
_entity.id
_entity.type
_entity.pdbx_description
1 polymer ?
#
loop_
_entity_poly.entity_id
_entity_poly.type
_entity_poly.pdbx_seq_one_letter_code
_entity_poly.pdbx_strand_id
1 'polypeptide(L)'
;MWRLVRPDAKRAWSDPEVVRRLFRYRKIIDQERTAKYLLAKTLECDIPLDSSSEELWNVHKEDSQRFTQLLERVDSNDEVPGPVPGLERNFLNLKIELAQRILADCHFCERRCGADRTHDELGWCKLGSTSRVSSAFLHTGEEAPLVPSGTIFFSSCCFGCVFCQNNDISTNPNSGRVVGPEGIATIAEGLFRDGALNINYVGGDPIPNTHTILASQVHQTSNVTQLWNSNLYCSEETMQLLFDVFDVWLPDFKYGNNECAERLSGVKNYFDVVSRNHLIAYDSGEVIIRHLVMPNHVECCTIPILKWVSENMPDCMVNIMGQYRPEHRVRHEKERFSDIARPVTSQEMEIASNTADELGIYWRPVS
;
A
#
# COMPACT_ATOMS: atom_id res chain seq x y z
N MET A 1 -6.11 2.03 25.91
CA MET A 1 -5.90 0.55 26.03
C MET A 1 -4.70 0.08 25.22
N TRP A 2 -4.58 0.39 23.91
CA TRP A 2 -3.45 -0.05 23.06
C TRP A 2 -2.05 0.35 23.59
N ARG A 3 -1.90 1.51 24.22
CA ARG A 3 -0.63 2.00 24.80
C ARG A 3 -0.03 1.06 25.88
N LEU A 4 -0.85 0.23 26.50
CA LEU A 4 -0.41 -0.77 27.48
C LEU A 4 -0.01 -2.08 26.78
N VAL A 5 -0.65 -2.39 25.66
CA VAL A 5 -0.41 -3.63 24.90
C VAL A 5 0.80 -3.48 23.96
N ARG A 6 1.03 -2.28 23.45
CA ARG A 6 2.11 -1.93 22.49
C ARG A 6 2.97 -0.76 23.02
N PRO A 7 3.77 -0.98 24.06
CA PRO A 7 4.69 0.05 24.59
C PRO A 7 5.79 0.43 23.59
N ASP A 8 6.14 -0.47 22.68
CA ASP A 8 7.05 -0.26 21.56
C ASP A 8 6.54 0.83 20.59
N ALA A 9 5.25 0.86 20.30
CA ALA A 9 4.63 1.87 19.45
C ALA A 9 4.84 3.31 20.00
N LYS A 10 4.85 3.47 21.33
CA LYS A 10 5.19 4.75 21.95
C LYS A 10 6.69 5.03 21.88
N ARG A 11 7.53 4.02 22.10
CA ARG A 11 8.99 4.16 22.08
C ARG A 11 9.53 4.47 20.69
N ALA A 12 8.91 3.92 19.63
CA ALA A 12 9.30 4.21 18.27
C ALA A 12 9.33 5.72 17.99
N TRP A 13 8.36 6.46 18.48
CA TRP A 13 8.30 7.93 18.33
C TRP A 13 9.29 8.72 19.22
N SER A 14 10.03 8.04 20.09
CA SER A 14 11.15 8.63 20.84
C SER A 14 12.48 8.50 20.10
N ASP A 15 12.49 7.78 18.99
CA ASP A 15 13.65 7.58 18.13
C ASP A 15 13.74 8.70 17.09
N PRO A 16 14.82 9.50 17.07
CA PRO A 16 14.97 10.61 16.13
C PRO A 16 14.94 10.18 14.66
N GLU A 17 15.46 8.98 14.34
CA GLU A 17 15.46 8.48 12.98
C GLU A 17 14.06 8.05 12.52
N VAL A 18 13.23 7.50 13.38
CA VAL A 18 11.81 7.25 13.07
C VAL A 18 11.09 8.55 12.81
N VAL A 19 11.31 9.56 13.67
CA VAL A 19 10.67 10.88 13.49
C VAL A 19 11.14 11.55 12.19
N ARG A 20 12.42 11.43 11.82
CA ARG A 20 12.95 11.97 10.57
C ARG A 20 12.36 11.29 9.34
N ARG A 21 12.31 9.94 9.36
CA ARG A 21 11.87 9.12 8.22
C ARG A 21 10.34 9.12 8.03
N LEU A 22 9.58 9.43 9.09
CA LEU A 22 8.12 9.56 9.10
C LEU A 22 7.70 10.97 9.52
N PHE A 23 8.45 11.97 9.05
CA PHE A 23 8.27 13.36 9.50
C PHE A 23 6.89 13.92 9.09
N ARG A 24 6.50 13.74 7.83
CA ARG A 24 5.23 14.24 7.32
C ARG A 24 4.05 13.49 7.94
N TYR A 25 4.15 12.18 8.07
CA TYR A 25 3.15 11.35 8.76
C TYR A 25 2.96 11.82 10.21
N ARG A 26 4.06 12.05 10.93
CA ARG A 26 3.99 12.59 12.29
C ARG A 26 3.28 13.94 12.33
N LYS A 27 3.55 14.85 11.40
CA LYS A 27 2.91 16.15 11.30
C LYS A 27 1.42 16.06 10.97
N ILE A 28 0.99 15.09 10.18
CA ILE A 28 -0.45 14.84 9.95
C ILE A 28 -1.13 14.32 11.23
N ILE A 29 -0.50 13.40 11.97
CA ILE A 29 -1.01 12.92 13.27
C ILE A 29 -1.21 14.09 14.24
N ASP A 30 -0.26 15.02 14.31
CA ASP A 30 -0.29 16.16 15.18
C ASP A 30 -1.19 17.31 14.63
N GLN A 31 -1.85 17.09 13.48
CA GLN A 31 -2.72 18.05 12.77
C GLN A 31 -1.97 19.34 12.34
N GLU A 32 -0.68 19.24 12.13
CA GLU A 32 0.18 20.34 11.68
C GLU A 32 0.37 20.36 10.16
N ARG A 33 0.00 19.24 9.47
CA ARG A 33 0.00 19.11 8.02
C ARG A 33 -1.27 18.47 7.51
N THR A 34 -1.59 18.76 6.26
CA THR A 34 -2.78 18.22 5.60
C THR A 34 -2.46 16.97 4.82
N ALA A 35 -3.29 15.91 4.96
CA ALA A 35 -3.19 14.68 4.17
C ALA A 35 -3.34 14.97 2.67
N LYS A 36 -2.57 14.26 1.84
CA LYS A 36 -2.49 14.49 0.39
C LYS A 36 -3.85 14.44 -0.30
N TYR A 37 -4.69 13.47 0.05
CA TYR A 37 -6.01 13.33 -0.59
C TYR A 37 -6.91 14.54 -0.38
N LEU A 38 -6.78 15.25 0.74
CA LEU A 38 -7.50 16.51 0.98
C LEU A 38 -6.95 17.63 0.11
N LEU A 39 -5.63 17.72 -0.05
CA LEU A 39 -5.00 18.67 -0.95
C LEU A 39 -5.38 18.45 -2.41
N ALA A 40 -5.46 17.18 -2.84
CA ALA A 40 -5.89 16.83 -4.19
C ALA A 40 -7.32 17.33 -4.52
N LYS A 41 -8.19 17.46 -3.52
CA LYS A 41 -9.52 18.07 -3.66
C LYS A 41 -9.50 19.57 -3.85
N THR A 42 -8.39 20.25 -3.53
CA THR A 42 -8.26 21.70 -3.63
C THR A 42 -7.66 22.15 -4.95
N LEU A 43 -7.09 21.24 -5.71
CA LEU A 43 -6.49 21.53 -7.00
C LEU A 43 -7.56 21.43 -8.08
N GLU A 44 -7.92 22.58 -8.68
CA GLU A 44 -8.89 22.66 -9.77
C GLU A 44 -8.37 21.94 -11.03
N CYS A 45 -9.25 21.15 -11.63
CA CYS A 45 -9.01 20.43 -12.88
C CYS A 45 -9.91 21.01 -13.98
N ASP A 46 -9.32 21.63 -14.99
CA ASP A 46 -10.03 22.43 -16.00
C ASP A 46 -10.53 21.61 -17.21
N ILE A 47 -10.31 20.27 -17.22
CA ILE A 47 -10.74 19.42 -18.31
C ILE A 47 -12.13 18.81 -18.04
N PRO A 48 -13.03 18.71 -19.06
CA PRO A 48 -14.23 17.89 -18.96
C PRO A 48 -13.87 16.40 -18.77
N LEU A 49 -14.46 15.73 -17.79
CA LEU A 49 -14.13 14.34 -17.48
C LEU A 49 -14.60 13.33 -18.54
N ASP A 50 -15.44 13.73 -19.48
CA ASP A 50 -15.85 12.96 -20.66
C ASP A 50 -14.89 13.10 -21.85
N SER A 51 -13.78 13.86 -21.71
CA SER A 51 -12.70 13.95 -22.72
C SER A 51 -12.04 12.59 -22.98
N SER A 52 -11.27 12.47 -24.04
CA SER A 52 -10.56 11.22 -24.37
C SER A 52 -9.59 10.79 -23.27
N SER A 53 -9.29 9.50 -23.15
CA SER A 53 -8.34 8.99 -22.16
C SER A 53 -6.94 9.60 -22.32
N GLU A 54 -6.51 9.86 -23.55
CA GLU A 54 -5.23 10.49 -23.83
C GLU A 54 -5.17 11.92 -23.27
N GLU A 55 -6.21 12.72 -23.52
CA GLU A 55 -6.32 14.09 -23.00
C GLU A 55 -6.34 14.09 -21.47
N LEU A 56 -7.11 13.21 -20.84
CA LEU A 56 -7.18 13.11 -19.37
C LEU A 56 -5.82 12.71 -18.76
N TRP A 57 -5.08 11.78 -19.38
CA TRP A 57 -3.75 11.41 -18.91
C TRP A 57 -2.73 12.55 -19.09
N ASN A 58 -2.82 13.34 -20.14
CA ASN A 58 -1.96 14.50 -20.33
C ASN A 58 -2.21 15.56 -19.25
N VAL A 59 -3.48 15.89 -18.98
CA VAL A 59 -3.83 16.81 -17.89
C VAL A 59 -3.46 16.25 -16.53
N HIS A 60 -3.66 14.94 -16.30
CA HIS A 60 -3.23 14.29 -15.06
C HIS A 60 -1.74 14.48 -14.80
N LYS A 61 -0.90 14.36 -15.82
CA LYS A 61 0.55 14.57 -15.68
C LYS A 61 0.88 16.03 -15.31
N GLU A 62 0.20 16.99 -15.92
CA GLU A 62 0.36 18.42 -15.62
C GLU A 62 -0.12 18.73 -14.20
N ASP A 63 -1.30 18.22 -13.83
CA ASP A 63 -1.87 18.41 -12.49
C ASP A 63 -1.07 17.73 -11.39
N SER A 64 -0.42 16.59 -11.65
CA SER A 64 0.51 15.96 -10.69
C SER A 64 1.72 16.86 -10.42
N GLN A 65 2.27 17.56 -11.43
CA GLN A 65 3.31 18.55 -11.22
C GLN A 65 2.83 19.78 -10.44
N ARG A 66 1.63 20.27 -10.74
CA ARG A 66 0.99 21.36 -9.98
C ARG A 66 0.72 20.95 -8.53
N PHE A 67 0.32 19.68 -8.32
CA PHE A 67 0.11 19.14 -6.98
C PHE A 67 1.42 19.07 -6.17
N THR A 68 2.52 18.65 -6.78
CA THR A 68 3.85 18.65 -6.14
C THR A 68 4.22 20.05 -5.66
N GLN A 69 4.04 21.08 -6.51
CA GLN A 69 4.29 22.47 -6.15
C GLN A 69 3.35 22.98 -5.03
N LEU A 70 2.08 22.55 -5.05
CA LEU A 70 1.12 22.85 -3.99
C LEU A 70 1.58 22.21 -2.67
N LEU A 71 1.96 20.95 -2.69
CA LEU A 71 2.42 20.21 -1.51
C LEU A 71 3.66 20.86 -0.89
N GLU A 72 4.67 21.18 -1.70
CA GLU A 72 5.88 21.89 -1.25
C GLU A 72 5.57 23.24 -0.60
N ARG A 73 4.68 24.02 -1.21
CA ARG A 73 4.28 25.32 -0.69
C ARG A 73 3.56 25.20 0.66
N VAL A 74 2.59 24.28 0.76
CA VAL A 74 1.82 24.05 2.00
C VAL A 74 2.75 23.54 3.09
N ASP A 75 3.64 22.60 2.73
CA ASP A 75 4.57 22.02 3.67
C ASP A 75 5.68 22.99 4.14
N SER A 76 6.05 23.99 3.33
CA SER A 76 7.05 25.02 3.70
C SER A 76 6.49 26.14 4.56
N ASN A 77 5.21 26.47 4.41
CA ASN A 77 4.57 27.58 5.10
C ASN A 77 3.87 27.20 6.41
N ASP A 78 3.90 25.90 6.78
CA ASP A 78 3.12 25.34 7.88
C ASP A 78 1.61 25.72 7.82
N GLU A 79 1.14 26.01 6.60
CA GLU A 79 -0.27 26.31 6.37
C GLU A 79 -1.06 25.01 6.42
N VAL A 80 -1.96 24.89 7.40
CA VAL A 80 -3.03 23.87 7.37
C VAL A 80 -4.16 24.50 6.55
N PRO A 81 -4.39 24.07 5.30
CA PRO A 81 -5.52 24.58 4.55
C PRO A 81 -6.79 24.29 5.34
N GLY A 82 -7.57 25.35 5.62
CA GLY A 82 -8.90 25.17 6.18
C GLY A 82 -9.76 24.23 5.30
N PRO A 83 -10.91 23.79 5.79
CA PRO A 83 -11.81 22.97 4.98
C PRO A 83 -12.10 23.71 3.68
N VAL A 84 -11.57 23.21 2.59
CA VAL A 84 -11.78 23.80 1.26
C VAL A 84 -13.17 23.36 0.80
N PRO A 85 -14.06 24.30 0.44
CA PRO A 85 -15.30 23.96 -0.23
C PRO A 85 -14.95 23.12 -1.47
N GLY A 86 -15.54 21.92 -1.60
CA GLY A 86 -15.22 21.01 -2.69
C GLY A 86 -15.44 21.68 -4.03
N LEU A 87 -14.40 21.80 -4.82
CA LEU A 87 -14.53 22.17 -6.21
C LEU A 87 -15.33 21.08 -6.91
N GLU A 88 -16.30 21.44 -7.74
CA GLU A 88 -17.10 20.46 -8.51
C GLU A 88 -16.22 19.58 -9.41
N ARG A 89 -15.08 20.14 -9.85
CA ARG A 89 -14.05 19.41 -10.63
C ARG A 89 -12.67 19.67 -10.01
N ASN A 90 -12.03 18.63 -9.55
CA ASN A 90 -10.73 18.70 -8.92
C ASN A 90 -9.84 17.52 -9.34
N PHE A 91 -8.57 17.56 -8.98
CA PHE A 91 -7.58 16.56 -9.35
C PHE A 91 -7.94 15.14 -8.84
N LEU A 92 -8.57 15.01 -7.67
CA LEU A 92 -9.06 13.72 -7.21
C LEU A 92 -10.17 13.16 -8.11
N ASN A 93 -11.08 14.01 -8.63
CA ASN A 93 -12.13 13.58 -9.57
C ASN A 93 -11.51 13.08 -10.88
N LEU A 94 -10.46 13.72 -11.39
CA LEU A 94 -9.72 13.26 -12.57
C LEU A 94 -9.11 11.87 -12.35
N LYS A 95 -8.48 11.64 -11.19
CA LYS A 95 -7.92 10.32 -10.82
C LYS A 95 -8.99 9.24 -10.75
N ILE A 96 -10.16 9.56 -10.22
CA ILE A 96 -11.30 8.64 -10.14
C ILE A 96 -11.80 8.28 -11.54
N GLU A 97 -11.97 9.26 -12.43
CA GLU A 97 -12.38 9.01 -13.82
C GLU A 97 -11.38 8.10 -14.54
N LEU A 98 -10.08 8.40 -14.43
CA LEU A 98 -9.03 7.54 -15.00
C LEU A 98 -9.07 6.12 -14.41
N ALA A 99 -9.33 5.97 -13.11
CA ALA A 99 -9.49 4.65 -12.51
C ALA A 99 -10.72 3.90 -13.06
N GLN A 100 -11.83 4.57 -13.37
CA GLN A 100 -12.99 3.95 -14.02
C GLN A 100 -12.65 3.47 -15.44
N ARG A 101 -11.84 4.22 -16.18
CA ARG A 101 -11.38 3.81 -17.51
C ARG A 101 -10.44 2.61 -17.45
N ILE A 102 -9.54 2.57 -16.46
CA ILE A 102 -8.72 1.38 -16.19
C ILE A 102 -9.60 0.18 -15.85
N LEU A 103 -10.71 0.37 -15.15
CA LEU A 103 -11.64 -0.72 -14.81
C LEU A 103 -12.32 -1.33 -16.04
N ALA A 104 -12.61 -0.52 -17.08
CA ALA A 104 -13.23 -0.96 -18.33
C ALA A 104 -12.28 -1.78 -19.24
N ASP A 105 -10.97 -1.63 -19.07
CA ASP A 105 -9.92 -2.44 -19.70
C ASP A 105 -8.86 -2.72 -18.62
N CYS A 106 -9.17 -3.67 -17.73
CA CYS A 106 -8.52 -3.79 -16.43
C CYS A 106 -7.02 -4.05 -16.51
N HIS A 107 -6.26 -3.05 -16.12
CA HIS A 107 -4.81 -3.10 -15.94
C HIS A 107 -4.34 -2.42 -14.63
N PHE A 108 -5.09 -2.49 -13.53
CA PHE A 108 -4.64 -2.00 -12.23
C PHE A 108 -3.35 -2.68 -11.75
N CYS A 109 -3.15 -3.93 -12.10
CA CYS A 109 -1.91 -4.65 -11.80
C CYS A 109 -1.20 -5.09 -13.08
N GLU A 110 0.07 -5.46 -12.99
CA GLU A 110 0.88 -5.87 -14.13
C GLU A 110 0.47 -7.23 -14.74
N ARG A 111 -0.60 -7.84 -14.23
CA ARG A 111 -1.25 -8.92 -14.99
C ARG A 111 -1.95 -8.44 -16.24
N ARG A 112 -2.36 -7.17 -16.28
CA ARG A 112 -2.97 -6.49 -17.43
C ARG A 112 -3.97 -7.41 -18.15
N CYS A 113 -4.94 -7.93 -17.36
CA CYS A 113 -5.85 -8.98 -17.87
C CYS A 113 -6.89 -8.46 -18.88
N GLY A 114 -7.08 -7.14 -19.02
CA GLY A 114 -7.95 -6.53 -20.03
C GLY A 114 -9.45 -6.79 -19.83
N ALA A 115 -9.87 -7.34 -18.70
CA ALA A 115 -11.27 -7.61 -18.42
C ALA A 115 -12.06 -6.31 -18.32
N ASP A 116 -13.21 -6.22 -18.99
CA ASP A 116 -14.16 -5.14 -18.78
C ASP A 116 -14.98 -5.38 -17.51
N ARG A 117 -14.39 -4.96 -16.40
CA ARG A 117 -14.99 -5.13 -15.08
C ARG A 117 -16.21 -4.24 -14.85
N THR A 118 -16.46 -3.23 -15.71
CA THR A 118 -17.66 -2.40 -15.66
C THR A 118 -18.90 -3.15 -16.16
N HIS A 119 -18.71 -4.18 -17.00
CA HIS A 119 -19.73 -5.08 -17.53
C HIS A 119 -19.66 -6.49 -16.93
N ASP A 120 -19.28 -6.59 -15.63
CA ASP A 120 -19.25 -7.83 -14.86
C ASP A 120 -18.26 -8.91 -15.35
N GLU A 121 -17.34 -8.58 -16.26
CA GLU A 121 -16.22 -9.47 -16.54
C GLU A 121 -15.31 -9.57 -15.31
N LEU A 122 -14.88 -10.79 -15.01
CA LEU A 122 -14.00 -11.02 -13.89
C LEU A 122 -12.54 -10.96 -14.32
N GLY A 123 -11.75 -10.10 -13.66
CA GLY A 123 -10.31 -10.09 -13.82
C GLY A 123 -9.65 -11.37 -13.30
N TRP A 124 -8.33 -11.50 -13.45
CA TRP A 124 -7.56 -12.61 -12.86
C TRP A 124 -7.81 -12.74 -11.34
N CYS A 125 -7.98 -11.61 -10.67
CA CYS A 125 -8.34 -11.53 -9.24
C CYS A 125 -9.77 -12.01 -8.93
N LYS A 126 -10.55 -12.41 -9.93
CA LYS A 126 -11.95 -12.85 -9.83
C LYS A 126 -12.92 -11.79 -9.31
N LEU A 127 -12.57 -10.49 -9.45
CA LEU A 127 -13.44 -9.36 -9.15
C LEU A 127 -13.96 -8.72 -10.43
N GLY A 128 -15.25 -8.34 -10.41
CA GLY A 128 -15.87 -7.37 -11.29
C GLY A 128 -15.72 -5.94 -10.73
N SER A 129 -16.72 -5.07 -10.96
CA SER A 129 -16.74 -3.69 -10.46
C SER A 129 -16.95 -3.57 -8.94
N THR A 130 -17.45 -4.62 -8.31
CA THR A 130 -17.86 -4.60 -6.89
C THR A 130 -16.68 -4.85 -5.95
N SER A 131 -16.45 -3.93 -5.01
CA SER A 131 -15.50 -4.12 -3.92
C SER A 131 -16.16 -4.77 -2.70
N ARG A 132 -15.39 -5.59 -1.97
CA ARG A 132 -15.83 -6.21 -0.71
C ARG A 132 -14.83 -5.96 0.40
N VAL A 133 -15.33 -5.60 1.57
CA VAL A 133 -14.57 -5.47 2.80
C VAL A 133 -14.82 -6.70 3.67
N SER A 134 -13.78 -7.48 3.91
CA SER A 134 -13.84 -8.68 4.76
C SER A 134 -13.92 -8.31 6.25
N SER A 135 -13.14 -7.32 6.67
CA SER A 135 -13.15 -6.77 8.03
C SER A 135 -12.55 -5.37 8.07
N ALA A 136 -12.88 -4.61 9.12
CA ALA A 136 -12.25 -3.32 9.40
C ALA A 136 -12.21 -3.09 10.91
N PHE A 137 -11.03 -2.73 11.44
CA PHE A 137 -10.84 -2.53 12.88
C PHE A 137 -9.53 -1.76 13.17
N LEU A 138 -9.38 -1.31 14.42
CA LEU A 138 -8.11 -0.75 14.91
C LEU A 138 -7.08 -1.89 15.09
N HIS A 139 -6.17 -2.01 14.14
CA HIS A 139 -5.14 -3.02 14.15
C HIS A 139 -3.95 -2.59 15.01
N THR A 140 -3.57 -3.43 15.98
CA THR A 140 -2.44 -3.18 16.89
C THR A 140 -1.22 -4.05 16.55
N GLY A 141 -1.31 -4.89 15.54
CA GLY A 141 -0.25 -5.79 15.07
C GLY A 141 0.61 -5.20 13.94
N GLU A 142 0.39 -3.96 13.53
CA GLU A 142 1.20 -3.28 12.52
C GLU A 142 2.56 -2.82 13.08
N GLU A 143 3.40 -2.31 12.21
CA GLU A 143 4.67 -1.69 12.55
C GLU A 143 4.48 -0.61 13.64
N ALA A 144 5.39 -0.59 14.60
CA ALA A 144 5.24 0.20 15.81
C ALA A 144 4.83 1.68 15.59
N PRO A 145 5.39 2.43 14.62
CA PRO A 145 4.98 3.82 14.37
C PRO A 145 3.56 3.97 13.84
N LEU A 146 2.98 2.92 13.24
CA LEU A 146 1.65 2.95 12.61
C LEU A 146 0.49 2.67 13.57
N VAL A 147 0.79 2.19 14.80
CA VAL A 147 -0.22 1.71 15.77
C VAL A 147 -0.82 2.86 16.59
N PRO A 148 -2.17 2.92 16.75
CA PRO A 148 -3.18 2.03 16.18
C PRO A 148 -3.50 2.39 14.71
N SER A 149 -3.53 1.37 13.86
CA SER A 149 -3.83 1.53 12.44
C SER A 149 -5.31 1.23 12.16
N GLY A 150 -6.00 2.12 11.51
CA GLY A 150 -7.39 1.92 11.07
C GLY A 150 -7.41 1.07 9.80
N THR A 151 -7.41 -0.25 9.97
CA THR A 151 -7.14 -1.20 8.89
C THR A 151 -8.42 -1.71 8.25
N ILE A 152 -8.50 -1.61 6.91
CA ILE A 152 -9.62 -2.07 6.07
C ILE A 152 -9.13 -3.22 5.19
N PHE A 153 -9.63 -4.43 5.44
CA PHE A 153 -9.23 -5.64 4.73
C PHE A 153 -10.16 -5.90 3.53
N PHE A 154 -9.61 -5.76 2.32
CA PHE A 154 -10.32 -6.09 1.08
C PHE A 154 -10.20 -7.56 0.73
N SER A 155 -11.21 -8.09 0.05
CA SER A 155 -11.19 -9.46 -0.48
C SER A 155 -10.46 -9.52 -1.80
N SER A 156 -9.92 -10.72 -2.10
CA SER A 156 -9.15 -11.03 -3.30
C SER A 156 -7.75 -10.42 -3.35
N CYS A 157 -6.94 -10.89 -4.30
CA CYS A 157 -5.54 -10.48 -4.49
C CYS A 157 -5.15 -10.67 -5.95
N CYS A 158 -4.21 -9.88 -6.44
CA CYS A 158 -3.58 -10.10 -7.75
C CYS A 158 -2.45 -11.14 -7.72
N PHE A 159 -2.07 -11.66 -6.53
CA PHE A 159 -1.11 -12.75 -6.33
C PHE A 159 -1.80 -14.08 -6.04
N GLY A 160 -1.07 -15.17 -6.33
CA GLY A 160 -1.43 -16.54 -5.95
C GLY A 160 -0.40 -17.17 -5.02
N CYS A 161 0.02 -16.45 -3.95
CA CYS A 161 1.06 -16.92 -3.03
C CYS A 161 0.70 -18.29 -2.42
N VAL A 162 1.55 -19.28 -2.64
CA VAL A 162 1.33 -20.66 -2.15
C VAL A 162 1.36 -20.77 -0.62
N PHE A 163 1.93 -19.76 0.05
CA PHE A 163 2.07 -19.67 1.52
C PHE A 163 1.21 -18.55 2.15
N CYS A 164 0.18 -18.05 1.44
CA CYS A 164 -0.59 -16.91 1.89
C CYS A 164 -1.22 -17.16 3.28
N GLN A 165 -0.90 -16.29 4.24
CA GLN A 165 -1.45 -16.36 5.61
C GLN A 165 -2.87 -15.79 5.71
N ASN A 166 -3.28 -14.99 4.70
CA ASN A 166 -4.64 -14.44 4.56
C ASN A 166 -5.40 -15.12 3.41
N ASN A 167 -5.17 -16.44 3.20
CA ASN A 167 -5.72 -17.13 2.04
C ASN A 167 -7.26 -17.25 2.06
N ASP A 168 -7.88 -17.15 3.20
CA ASP A 168 -9.33 -17.13 3.41
C ASP A 168 -10.01 -15.92 2.74
N ILE A 169 -9.32 -14.78 2.68
CA ILE A 169 -9.81 -13.56 2.02
C ILE A 169 -9.16 -13.33 0.66
N SER A 170 -7.88 -13.66 0.49
CA SER A 170 -7.14 -13.38 -0.75
C SER A 170 -7.55 -14.28 -1.91
N THR A 171 -8.01 -15.50 -1.64
CA THR A 171 -8.46 -16.47 -2.66
C THR A 171 -9.98 -16.51 -2.83
N ASN A 172 -10.73 -15.90 -1.93
CA ASN A 172 -12.18 -15.87 -1.94
C ASN A 172 -12.72 -14.46 -2.29
N PRO A 173 -13.09 -14.21 -3.56
CA PRO A 173 -13.59 -12.93 -4.01
C PRO A 173 -14.94 -12.54 -3.36
N ASN A 174 -15.64 -13.51 -2.76
CA ASN A 174 -16.94 -13.31 -2.10
C ASN A 174 -16.81 -13.12 -0.58
N SER A 175 -15.60 -13.10 -0.02
CA SER A 175 -15.40 -12.83 1.40
C SER A 175 -15.85 -11.42 1.76
N GLY A 176 -16.52 -11.28 2.90
CA GLY A 176 -16.94 -9.98 3.43
C GLY A 176 -18.20 -9.39 2.77
N ARG A 177 -18.44 -8.12 3.08
CA ARG A 177 -19.62 -7.37 2.64
C ARG A 177 -19.31 -6.54 1.40
N VAL A 178 -20.27 -6.42 0.49
CA VAL A 178 -20.23 -5.43 -0.60
C VAL A 178 -20.24 -4.04 0.00
N VAL A 179 -19.28 -3.21 -0.42
CA VAL A 179 -19.14 -1.84 0.08
C VAL A 179 -18.82 -0.92 -1.09
N GLY A 180 -19.63 0.11 -1.26
CA GLY A 180 -19.39 1.21 -2.20
C GLY A 180 -18.48 2.30 -1.61
N PRO A 181 -18.20 3.36 -2.38
CA PRO A 181 -17.35 4.46 -1.95
C PRO A 181 -17.77 5.12 -0.64
N GLU A 182 -19.06 5.46 -0.48
CA GLU A 182 -19.58 6.07 0.75
C GLU A 182 -19.44 5.14 1.96
N GLY A 183 -19.60 3.82 1.74
CA GLY A 183 -19.44 2.82 2.78
C GLY A 183 -18.00 2.71 3.26
N ILE A 184 -17.02 2.73 2.34
CA ILE A 184 -15.58 2.75 2.71
C ILE A 184 -15.25 4.04 3.45
N ALA A 185 -15.75 5.19 2.98
CA ALA A 185 -15.56 6.47 3.67
C ALA A 185 -16.14 6.44 5.09
N THR A 186 -17.35 5.90 5.26
CA THR A 186 -17.98 5.76 6.58
C THR A 186 -17.14 4.90 7.53
N ILE A 187 -16.56 3.81 7.02
CA ILE A 187 -15.65 2.96 7.79
C ILE A 187 -14.39 3.74 8.17
N ALA A 188 -13.75 4.43 7.22
CA ALA A 188 -12.53 5.20 7.45
C ALA A 188 -12.72 6.30 8.49
N GLU A 189 -13.79 7.09 8.37
CA GLU A 189 -14.17 8.14 9.33
C GLU A 189 -14.50 7.56 10.72
N GLY A 190 -15.12 6.37 10.76
CA GLY A 190 -15.36 5.63 12.00
C GLY A 190 -14.07 5.23 12.70
N LEU A 191 -13.14 4.62 11.97
CA LEU A 191 -11.84 4.20 12.48
C LEU A 191 -11.01 5.40 13.00
N PHE A 192 -11.04 6.52 12.27
CA PHE A 192 -10.37 7.74 12.73
C PHE A 192 -10.98 8.27 14.04
N ARG A 193 -12.31 8.33 14.16
CA ARG A 193 -12.99 8.73 15.41
C ARG A 193 -12.67 7.80 16.58
N ASP A 194 -12.44 6.52 16.29
CA ASP A 194 -12.04 5.51 17.29
C ASP A 194 -10.55 5.60 17.66
N GLY A 195 -9.80 6.51 17.03
CA GLY A 195 -8.41 6.86 17.37
C GLY A 195 -7.34 6.24 16.48
N ALA A 196 -7.68 5.86 15.25
CA ALA A 196 -6.69 5.46 14.24
C ALA A 196 -5.73 6.62 13.92
N LEU A 197 -4.44 6.33 13.78
CA LEU A 197 -3.44 7.30 13.34
C LEU A 197 -3.35 7.40 11.80
N ASN A 198 -3.82 6.38 11.11
CA ASN A 198 -3.87 6.26 9.65
C ASN A 198 -5.05 5.40 9.22
N ILE A 199 -5.45 5.50 7.95
CA ILE A 199 -6.37 4.57 7.30
C ILE A 199 -5.54 3.68 6.39
N ASN A 200 -5.48 2.41 6.73
CA ASN A 200 -4.64 1.37 6.12
C ASN A 200 -5.49 0.49 5.19
N TYR A 201 -5.31 0.65 3.89
CA TYR A 201 -5.97 -0.16 2.86
C TYR A 201 -5.12 -1.40 2.56
N VAL A 202 -5.65 -2.57 2.90
CA VAL A 202 -4.94 -3.85 2.85
C VAL A 202 -5.91 -5.01 2.54
N GLY A 203 -5.58 -6.21 2.85
CA GLY A 203 -6.48 -7.35 2.82
C GLY A 203 -5.88 -8.57 2.17
N GLY A 204 -6.54 -9.12 1.15
CA GLY A 204 -5.88 -9.89 0.12
C GLY A 204 -4.88 -8.99 -0.57
N ASP A 205 -5.38 -7.96 -1.26
CA ASP A 205 -4.60 -6.81 -1.74
C ASP A 205 -5.54 -5.66 -2.14
N PRO A 206 -5.20 -4.37 -1.90
CA PRO A 206 -6.05 -3.24 -2.26
C PRO A 206 -6.03 -2.93 -3.77
N ILE A 207 -5.00 -3.35 -4.53
CA ILE A 207 -4.85 -3.04 -5.96
C ILE A 207 -6.11 -3.33 -6.78
N PRO A 208 -6.76 -4.50 -6.66
CA PRO A 208 -7.98 -4.77 -7.42
C PRO A 208 -9.16 -3.85 -7.09
N ASN A 209 -9.09 -3.13 -5.98
CA ASN A 209 -10.14 -2.25 -5.45
C ASN A 209 -9.79 -0.75 -5.56
N THR A 210 -8.74 -0.39 -6.29
CA THR A 210 -8.22 0.98 -6.45
C THR A 210 -9.33 1.98 -6.83
N HIS A 211 -10.19 1.65 -7.78
CA HIS A 211 -11.30 2.49 -8.24
C HIS A 211 -12.26 2.90 -7.12
N THR A 212 -12.65 1.95 -6.27
CA THR A 212 -13.58 2.21 -5.15
C THR A 212 -12.86 2.94 -4.01
N ILE A 213 -11.59 2.62 -3.76
CA ILE A 213 -10.78 3.29 -2.73
C ILE A 213 -10.60 4.77 -3.08
N LEU A 214 -10.18 5.10 -4.29
CA LEU A 214 -10.06 6.49 -4.74
C LEU A 214 -11.40 7.23 -4.67
N ALA A 215 -12.48 6.62 -5.17
CA ALA A 215 -13.81 7.21 -5.10
C ALA A 215 -14.27 7.44 -3.65
N SER A 216 -13.86 6.61 -2.70
CA SER A 216 -14.21 6.79 -1.28
C SER A 216 -13.59 8.05 -0.67
N GLN A 217 -12.43 8.48 -1.16
CA GLN A 217 -11.75 9.66 -0.63
C GLN A 217 -12.52 10.97 -0.89
N VAL A 218 -13.42 11.00 -1.88
CA VAL A 218 -14.32 12.17 -2.10
C VAL A 218 -15.19 12.41 -0.85
N HIS A 219 -15.67 11.35 -0.23
CA HIS A 219 -16.59 11.37 0.91
C HIS A 219 -15.88 11.45 2.27
N GLN A 220 -14.56 11.31 2.32
CA GLN A 220 -13.76 11.46 3.54
C GLN A 220 -13.44 12.94 3.78
N THR A 221 -13.53 13.38 5.03
CA THR A 221 -13.31 14.79 5.41
C THR A 221 -12.28 14.96 6.52
N SER A 222 -11.96 13.90 7.23
CA SER A 222 -10.99 13.94 8.35
C SER A 222 -9.56 14.08 7.86
N ASN A 223 -8.78 14.94 8.50
CA ASN A 223 -7.35 15.03 8.22
C ASN A 223 -6.62 13.83 8.82
N VAL A 224 -6.58 12.73 8.08
CA VAL A 224 -5.97 11.47 8.47
C VAL A 224 -5.14 10.90 7.34
N THR A 225 -3.95 10.41 7.68
CA THR A 225 -3.01 9.77 6.75
C THR A 225 -3.66 8.61 6.00
N GLN A 226 -3.54 8.61 4.68
CA GLN A 226 -3.90 7.48 3.83
C GLN A 226 -2.67 6.60 3.66
N LEU A 227 -2.80 5.31 4.01
CA LEU A 227 -1.73 4.33 3.96
C LEU A 227 -2.06 3.23 2.97
N TRP A 228 -1.14 2.98 2.01
CA TRP A 228 -1.26 1.92 1.01
C TRP A 228 -0.41 0.71 1.39
N ASN A 229 -1.05 -0.38 1.79
CA ASN A 229 -0.42 -1.62 2.23
C ASN A 229 -0.66 -2.73 1.20
N SER A 230 0.33 -3.00 0.36
CA SER A 230 0.13 -3.82 -0.84
C SER A 230 1.41 -4.53 -1.28
N ASN A 231 1.24 -5.53 -2.15
CA ASN A 231 2.36 -6.20 -2.80
C ASN A 231 3.03 -5.36 -3.91
N LEU A 232 2.56 -4.16 -4.19
CA LEU A 232 3.02 -3.21 -5.21
C LEU A 232 3.19 -3.76 -6.63
N TYR A 233 2.54 -4.85 -6.99
CA TYR A 233 2.53 -5.32 -8.38
C TYR A 233 1.52 -4.53 -9.24
N CYS A 234 1.50 -3.23 -9.00
CA CYS A 234 0.70 -2.25 -9.74
C CYS A 234 1.24 -2.02 -11.14
N SER A 235 0.36 -1.66 -12.08
CA SER A 235 0.78 -0.99 -13.31
C SER A 235 1.33 0.41 -13.02
N GLU A 236 2.09 0.98 -13.95
CA GLU A 236 2.55 2.36 -13.84
C GLU A 236 1.40 3.35 -13.74
N GLU A 237 0.35 3.14 -14.51
CA GLU A 237 -0.86 3.95 -14.51
C GLU A 237 -1.51 3.97 -13.12
N THR A 238 -1.59 2.81 -12.47
CA THR A 238 -2.13 2.73 -11.10
C THR A 238 -1.22 3.45 -10.10
N MET A 239 0.10 3.31 -10.21
CA MET A 239 1.03 4.04 -9.35
C MET A 239 0.87 5.56 -9.51
N GLN A 240 0.70 6.06 -10.74
CA GLN A 240 0.44 7.48 -10.99
C GLN A 240 -0.86 7.98 -10.34
N LEU A 241 -1.93 7.16 -10.36
CA LEU A 241 -3.17 7.52 -9.68
C LEU A 241 -3.02 7.59 -8.15
N LEU A 242 -2.20 6.73 -7.56
CA LEU A 242 -1.99 6.65 -6.11
C LEU A 242 -0.98 7.69 -5.59
N PHE A 243 -0.03 8.14 -6.41
CA PHE A 243 1.13 8.95 -6.07
C PHE A 243 0.78 10.21 -5.26
N ASP A 244 -0.28 10.94 -5.66
CA ASP A 244 -0.64 12.23 -5.10
C ASP A 244 -1.73 12.16 -4.01
N VAL A 245 -2.14 10.96 -3.59
CA VAL A 245 -3.26 10.79 -2.65
C VAL A 245 -2.91 9.91 -1.44
N PHE A 246 -1.81 9.14 -1.51
CA PHE A 246 -1.33 8.37 -0.38
C PHE A 246 -0.10 9.03 0.27
N ASP A 247 -0.10 9.08 1.61
CA ASP A 247 0.95 9.74 2.39
C ASP A 247 2.05 8.75 2.80
N VAL A 248 1.64 7.53 3.19
CA VAL A 248 2.53 6.47 3.68
C VAL A 248 2.33 5.22 2.86
N TRP A 249 3.44 4.58 2.53
CA TRP A 249 3.49 3.33 1.80
C TRP A 249 4.02 2.21 2.70
N LEU A 250 3.33 1.09 2.72
CA LEU A 250 3.70 -0.12 3.45
C LEU A 250 3.78 -1.30 2.48
N PRO A 251 4.74 -1.27 1.54
CA PRO A 251 4.84 -2.27 0.50
C PRO A 251 5.52 -3.55 0.95
N ASP A 252 5.04 -4.67 0.41
CA ASP A 252 5.74 -5.94 0.52
C ASP A 252 6.82 -6.08 -0.56
N PHE A 253 8.08 -6.29 -0.17
CA PHE A 253 9.14 -6.71 -1.08
C PHE A 253 9.51 -8.17 -0.77
N LYS A 254 8.84 -9.12 -1.47
CA LYS A 254 8.86 -10.54 -1.09
C LYS A 254 10.01 -11.35 -1.71
N TYR A 255 10.41 -11.04 -2.96
CA TYR A 255 11.33 -11.84 -3.75
C TYR A 255 12.45 -11.02 -4.33
N GLY A 256 13.67 -11.51 -4.25
CA GLY A 256 14.86 -10.90 -4.84
C GLY A 256 15.08 -11.25 -6.32
N ASN A 257 14.17 -12.04 -6.91
CA ASN A 257 14.25 -12.44 -8.32
C ASN A 257 12.89 -12.89 -8.88
N ASN A 258 12.81 -12.94 -10.21
CA ASN A 258 11.58 -13.29 -10.93
C ASN A 258 11.21 -14.79 -10.80
N GLU A 259 12.21 -15.69 -10.72
CA GLU A 259 12.00 -17.12 -10.64
C GLU A 259 11.25 -17.53 -9.35
N CYS A 260 11.71 -17.05 -8.21
CA CYS A 260 11.03 -17.27 -6.93
C CYS A 260 9.60 -16.71 -6.95
N ALA A 261 9.40 -15.52 -7.53
CA ALA A 261 8.09 -14.90 -7.61
C ALA A 261 7.12 -15.67 -8.51
N GLU A 262 7.58 -16.15 -9.66
CA GLU A 262 6.75 -16.96 -10.56
C GLU A 262 6.39 -18.30 -9.91
N ARG A 263 7.35 -18.98 -9.28
CA ARG A 263 7.14 -20.24 -8.59
C ARG A 263 6.20 -20.14 -7.40
N LEU A 264 6.37 -19.11 -6.57
CA LEU A 264 5.71 -19.03 -5.26
C LEU A 264 4.46 -18.14 -5.25
N SER A 265 4.31 -17.23 -6.21
CA SER A 265 3.15 -16.33 -6.29
C SER A 265 2.49 -16.28 -7.67
N GLY A 266 3.04 -16.95 -8.68
CA GLY A 266 2.50 -16.99 -10.03
C GLY A 266 2.50 -15.63 -10.74
N VAL A 267 3.53 -14.82 -10.52
CA VAL A 267 3.68 -13.48 -11.12
C VAL A 267 4.98 -13.38 -11.89
N LYS A 268 4.93 -12.75 -13.06
CA LYS A 268 6.08 -12.58 -13.97
C LYS A 268 6.70 -11.20 -13.80
N ASN A 269 7.97 -11.06 -14.19
CA ASN A 269 8.70 -9.79 -14.17
C ASN A 269 8.60 -9.06 -12.80
N TYR A 270 8.50 -9.84 -11.72
CA TYR A 270 8.20 -9.33 -10.38
C TYR A 270 9.22 -8.30 -9.93
N PHE A 271 10.52 -8.64 -10.03
CA PHE A 271 11.58 -7.80 -9.49
C PHE A 271 11.62 -6.44 -10.20
N ASP A 272 11.51 -6.44 -11.52
CA ASP A 272 11.53 -5.22 -12.32
C ASP A 272 10.32 -4.32 -12.02
N VAL A 273 9.13 -4.92 -11.94
CA VAL A 273 7.88 -4.21 -11.64
C VAL A 273 7.89 -3.65 -10.21
N VAL A 274 8.19 -4.51 -9.23
CA VAL A 274 8.06 -4.12 -7.83
C VAL A 274 9.18 -3.18 -7.41
N SER A 275 10.41 -3.35 -7.90
CA SER A 275 11.50 -2.38 -7.64
C SER A 275 11.20 -1.00 -8.23
N ARG A 276 10.71 -0.93 -9.49
CA ARG A 276 10.22 0.32 -10.07
C ARG A 276 9.17 1.00 -9.19
N ASN A 277 8.17 0.24 -8.74
CA ASN A 277 7.06 0.77 -7.96
C ASN A 277 7.48 1.18 -6.54
N HIS A 278 8.50 0.52 -5.96
CA HIS A 278 9.11 0.97 -4.71
C HIS A 278 9.77 2.35 -4.86
N LEU A 279 10.48 2.60 -5.97
CA LEU A 279 11.05 3.92 -6.25
C LEU A 279 9.96 4.98 -6.42
N ILE A 280 8.90 4.68 -7.17
CA ILE A 280 7.76 5.61 -7.31
C ILE A 280 7.13 5.90 -5.93
N ALA A 281 6.96 4.89 -5.09
CA ALA A 281 6.44 5.08 -3.73
C ALA A 281 7.39 5.93 -2.87
N TYR A 282 8.69 5.72 -3.00
CA TYR A 282 9.73 6.47 -2.28
C TYR A 282 9.80 7.94 -2.70
N ASP A 283 9.62 8.23 -3.97
CA ASP A 283 9.53 9.60 -4.47
C ASP A 283 8.21 10.29 -4.06
N SER A 284 7.16 9.49 -3.86
CA SER A 284 5.84 9.99 -3.49
C SER A 284 5.70 10.32 -2.02
N GLY A 285 6.26 9.50 -1.11
CA GLY A 285 5.95 9.60 0.31
C GLY A 285 6.86 8.78 1.20
N GLU A 286 6.43 8.60 2.43
CA GLU A 286 7.21 7.89 3.44
C GLU A 286 6.98 6.39 3.35
N VAL A 287 8.04 5.60 3.39
CA VAL A 287 8.01 4.17 3.08
C VAL A 287 8.52 3.32 4.24
N ILE A 288 7.74 2.31 4.61
CA ILE A 288 8.17 1.20 5.45
C ILE A 288 8.04 -0.09 4.63
N ILE A 289 9.15 -0.64 4.17
CA ILE A 289 9.16 -1.88 3.39
C ILE A 289 8.92 -3.08 4.32
N ARG A 290 8.08 -4.01 3.88
CA ARG A 290 7.85 -5.29 4.56
C ARG A 290 8.54 -6.42 3.81
N HIS A 291 9.53 -7.04 4.44
CA HIS A 291 10.21 -8.21 3.89
C HIS A 291 9.99 -9.43 4.77
N LEU A 292 9.25 -10.41 4.28
CA LEU A 292 9.05 -11.69 4.94
C LEU A 292 10.21 -12.62 4.61
N VAL A 293 11.07 -12.88 5.60
CA VAL A 293 12.14 -13.87 5.46
C VAL A 293 11.53 -15.25 5.30
N MET A 294 11.91 -15.96 4.26
CA MET A 294 11.43 -17.32 3.98
C MET A 294 12.57 -18.34 4.12
N PRO A 295 12.27 -19.54 4.65
CA PRO A 295 13.29 -20.59 4.80
C PRO A 295 13.90 -20.96 3.44
N ASN A 296 15.22 -21.12 3.42
CA ASN A 296 16.04 -21.40 2.23
C ASN A 296 16.02 -20.30 1.13
N HIS A 297 15.45 -19.14 1.41
CA HIS A 297 15.37 -18.02 0.46
C HIS A 297 16.17 -16.77 0.92
N VAL A 298 17.00 -16.91 1.96
CA VAL A 298 17.80 -15.78 2.45
C VAL A 298 18.78 -15.32 1.39
N GLU A 299 19.54 -16.23 0.80
CA GLU A 299 20.56 -15.92 -0.23
C GLU A 299 19.97 -15.39 -1.54
N CYS A 300 18.86 -15.99 -2.00
CA CYS A 300 18.27 -15.67 -3.30
C CYS A 300 17.20 -14.55 -3.26
N CYS A 301 16.68 -14.21 -2.06
CA CYS A 301 15.65 -13.18 -1.93
C CYS A 301 16.02 -12.11 -0.90
N THR A 302 16.30 -12.48 0.37
CA THR A 302 16.52 -11.49 1.44
C THR A 302 17.75 -10.62 1.16
N ILE A 303 18.90 -11.22 0.93
CA ILE A 303 20.15 -10.48 0.69
C ILE A 303 20.06 -9.57 -0.55
N PRO A 304 19.59 -10.05 -1.72
CA PRO A 304 19.38 -9.19 -2.88
C PRO A 304 18.45 -8.01 -2.64
N ILE A 305 17.33 -8.23 -1.93
CA ILE A 305 16.40 -7.15 -1.59
C ILE A 305 17.07 -6.11 -0.69
N LEU A 306 17.72 -6.54 0.39
CA LEU A 306 18.37 -5.62 1.33
C LEU A 306 19.48 -4.80 0.66
N LYS A 307 20.28 -5.41 -0.23
CA LYS A 307 21.28 -4.70 -1.04
C LYS A 307 20.62 -3.66 -1.93
N TRP A 308 19.60 -4.07 -2.68
CA TRP A 308 18.89 -3.16 -3.57
C TRP A 308 18.27 -1.97 -2.80
N VAL A 309 17.68 -2.23 -1.63
CA VAL A 309 17.08 -1.19 -0.77
C VAL A 309 18.15 -0.22 -0.27
N SER A 310 19.29 -0.72 0.23
CA SER A 310 20.38 0.14 0.72
C SER A 310 20.96 1.05 -0.35
N GLU A 311 20.99 0.59 -1.60
CA GLU A 311 21.53 1.34 -2.74
C GLU A 311 20.53 2.37 -3.30
N ASN A 312 19.22 2.06 -3.25
CA ASN A 312 18.19 2.83 -3.98
C ASN A 312 17.23 3.60 -3.06
N MET A 313 17.06 3.19 -1.79
CA MET A 313 16.09 3.76 -0.86
C MET A 313 16.68 3.93 0.55
N PRO A 314 17.79 4.67 0.73
CA PRO A 314 18.56 4.70 1.99
C PRO A 314 17.78 5.30 3.18
N ASP A 315 16.77 6.12 2.90
CA ASP A 315 15.95 6.77 3.94
C ASP A 315 14.65 6.00 4.29
N CYS A 316 14.36 4.86 3.64
CA CYS A 316 13.22 4.05 4.06
C CYS A 316 13.53 3.23 5.32
N MET A 317 12.49 2.69 5.95
CA MET A 317 12.61 1.66 7.00
C MET A 317 12.24 0.30 6.42
N VAL A 318 12.83 -0.77 6.98
CA VAL A 318 12.54 -2.14 6.56
C VAL A 318 12.09 -2.97 7.74
N ASN A 319 10.88 -3.51 7.70
CA ASN A 319 10.45 -4.54 8.62
C ASN A 319 10.94 -5.91 8.12
N ILE A 320 11.91 -6.49 8.82
CA ILE A 320 12.46 -7.82 8.56
C ILE A 320 11.64 -8.84 9.34
N MET A 321 10.66 -9.44 8.69
CA MET A 321 9.64 -10.27 9.34
C MET A 321 10.06 -11.73 9.41
N GLY A 322 10.17 -12.28 10.64
CA GLY A 322 10.49 -13.68 10.90
C GLY A 322 9.27 -14.60 11.10
N GLN A 323 8.05 -14.08 10.99
CA GLN A 323 6.81 -14.81 11.31
C GLN A 323 6.29 -15.69 10.16
N TYR A 324 7.15 -16.09 9.22
CA TYR A 324 6.78 -17.03 8.17
C TYR A 324 6.23 -18.35 8.74
N ARG A 325 5.12 -18.80 8.20
CA ARG A 325 4.52 -20.11 8.49
C ARG A 325 4.11 -20.79 7.19
N PRO A 326 4.32 -22.12 7.07
CA PRO A 326 3.87 -22.93 5.93
C PRO A 326 2.35 -23.09 5.95
N GLU A 327 1.64 -22.11 5.41
CA GLU A 327 0.18 -22.06 5.33
C GLU A 327 -0.32 -22.30 3.89
N HIS A 328 -1.61 -22.27 3.66
CA HIS A 328 -2.28 -22.43 2.39
C HIS A 328 -1.80 -23.70 1.65
N ARG A 329 -1.34 -23.61 0.41
CA ARG A 329 -0.91 -24.76 -0.42
C ARG A 329 0.34 -25.45 0.14
N VAL A 330 1.26 -24.71 0.72
CA VAL A 330 2.48 -25.29 1.33
C VAL A 330 2.11 -26.30 2.42
N ARG A 331 1.05 -26.04 3.19
CA ARG A 331 0.57 -26.95 4.23
C ARG A 331 0.10 -28.31 3.68
N HIS A 332 -0.46 -28.30 2.47
CA HIS A 332 -1.08 -29.49 1.83
C HIS A 332 -0.19 -30.14 0.78
N GLU A 333 0.75 -29.40 0.17
CA GLU A 333 1.64 -29.85 -0.91
C GLU A 333 3.11 -29.81 -0.44
N LYS A 334 3.41 -30.33 0.76
CA LYS A 334 4.73 -30.24 1.42
C LYS A 334 5.88 -30.77 0.59
N GLU A 335 5.67 -31.83 -0.18
CA GLU A 335 6.69 -32.43 -1.04
C GLU A 335 7.09 -31.47 -2.17
N ARG A 336 6.10 -30.80 -2.76
CA ARG A 336 6.29 -29.84 -3.84
C ARG A 336 6.99 -28.55 -3.38
N PHE A 337 6.74 -28.13 -2.15
CA PHE A 337 7.27 -26.92 -1.53
C PHE A 337 8.16 -27.24 -0.33
N SER A 338 8.95 -28.33 -0.42
CA SER A 338 9.75 -28.84 0.70
C SER A 338 10.77 -27.84 1.22
N ASP A 339 11.25 -26.94 0.37
CA ASP A 339 12.17 -25.87 0.69
C ASP A 339 11.56 -24.84 1.65
N ILE A 340 10.25 -24.59 1.58
CA ILE A 340 9.53 -23.63 2.42
C ILE A 340 8.50 -24.28 3.36
N ALA A 341 8.53 -25.61 3.52
CA ALA A 341 7.56 -26.37 4.33
C ALA A 341 7.88 -26.38 5.84
N ARG A 342 8.68 -25.44 6.31
CA ARG A 342 9.05 -25.22 7.71
C ARG A 342 9.05 -23.74 8.07
N PRO A 343 9.01 -23.36 9.34
CA PRO A 343 9.32 -22.00 9.76
C PRO A 343 10.78 -21.62 9.44
N VAL A 344 11.05 -20.31 9.41
CA VAL A 344 12.40 -19.77 9.32
C VAL A 344 13.20 -20.13 10.58
N THR A 345 14.48 -20.42 10.43
CA THR A 345 15.38 -20.72 11.56
C THR A 345 15.97 -19.44 12.17
N SER A 346 16.48 -19.55 13.41
CA SER A 346 17.20 -18.45 14.04
C SER A 346 18.45 -18.04 13.25
N GLN A 347 19.14 -19.00 12.62
CA GLN A 347 20.31 -18.73 11.79
C GLN A 347 19.92 -17.94 10.52
N GLU A 348 18.81 -18.29 9.86
CA GLU A 348 18.31 -17.53 8.71
C GLU A 348 17.94 -16.09 9.09
N MET A 349 17.32 -15.89 10.26
CA MET A 349 17.01 -14.56 10.78
C MET A 349 18.27 -13.79 11.18
N GLU A 350 19.28 -14.47 11.74
CA GLU A 350 20.57 -13.86 12.09
C GLU A 350 21.29 -13.37 10.83
N ILE A 351 21.32 -14.16 9.77
CA ILE A 351 21.91 -13.72 8.49
C ILE A 351 21.16 -12.50 7.94
N ALA A 352 19.82 -12.52 7.95
CA ALA A 352 19.02 -11.40 7.47
C ALA A 352 19.29 -10.10 8.28
N SER A 353 19.31 -10.19 9.60
CA SER A 353 19.55 -9.04 10.48
C SER A 353 20.99 -8.52 10.40
N ASN A 354 21.99 -9.41 10.35
CA ASN A 354 23.39 -9.01 10.17
C ASN A 354 23.61 -8.32 8.83
N THR A 355 23.02 -8.86 7.75
CA THR A 355 23.07 -8.21 6.43
C THR A 355 22.46 -6.81 6.47
N ALA A 356 21.33 -6.63 7.15
CA ALA A 356 20.72 -5.31 7.28
C ALA A 356 21.59 -4.33 8.07
N ASP A 357 22.24 -4.80 9.15
CA ASP A 357 23.19 -3.99 9.93
C ASP A 357 24.44 -3.60 9.13
N GLU A 358 25.03 -4.54 8.39
CA GLU A 358 26.20 -4.31 7.53
C GLU A 358 25.91 -3.29 6.42
N LEU A 359 24.66 -3.31 5.89
CA LEU A 359 24.21 -2.40 4.85
C LEU A 359 23.67 -1.06 5.40
N GLY A 360 23.63 -0.87 6.72
CA GLY A 360 23.13 0.35 7.36
C GLY A 360 21.63 0.56 7.24
N ILE A 361 20.86 -0.50 7.00
CA ILE A 361 19.39 -0.44 6.89
C ILE A 361 18.78 -0.17 8.26
N TYR A 362 17.81 0.74 8.31
CA TYR A 362 17.08 1.07 9.52
C TYR A 362 15.85 0.15 9.68
N TRP A 363 15.92 -0.82 10.59
CA TRP A 363 14.93 -1.90 10.68
C TRP A 363 14.39 -2.18 12.10
N ARG A 364 15.21 -2.01 13.15
CA ARG A 364 14.84 -2.44 14.53
C ARG A 364 13.55 -1.83 15.08
N PRO A 365 13.23 -0.54 14.85
CA PRO A 365 12.01 0.02 15.43
C PRO A 365 10.72 -0.46 14.77
N VAL A 366 10.80 -1.11 13.63
CA VAL A 366 9.62 -1.56 12.86
C VAL A 366 9.53 -3.08 12.71
N SER A 367 10.55 -3.83 13.18
CA SER A 367 10.60 -5.31 13.09
C SER A 367 10.23 -5.99 14.39
#